data_83bff0baadcff7f26f8509b8d40ea48b
#
_entry.id   83bff0baadcff7f26f8509b8d40ea48b
#
_cell.length_a   1.000
_cell.length_b   1.000
_cell.length_c   1.000
_cell.angle_alpha   90.00
_cell.angle_beta   90.00
_cell.angle_gamma   90.00
#
_symmetry.space_group_name_H-M   'P 1'
#
loop_
_entity.id
_entity.type
_entity.pdbx_description
1 polymer ?
#
loop_
_entity_poly.entity_id
_entity_poly.type
_entity_poly.pdbx_seq_one_letter_code
_entity_poly.pdbx_strand_id
1 'polypeptide(L)'
;MSNVFFAASPALQHKSGRLPRLVGVLTAFALSVVPVVTPRTSPAQTAGGRNEIVVGSNLESYLRYLQTLGKSEVYPWGVRSFSPSEIDKIAAKDSAHPWARRYDLQQRQHSGLEWDYIRPKLTTYLNTVYAYGGNDGAVWEGKGLTTSFTGGFAVRWRAFSAQVAPIAFRAENQSFPMMQNGQTGRLAFADGQWANYVDLPQRFGKDPYDRFDMGQSYLRADAYGLTAGWSTENMWWGPTDKYPFVIGNNAAGFPHIFFGTSHPVSIWIGKVHGKLIYGQLDQSAFSPETGPKYFRTFEQAGRLRFMAGLVGTFEPRGLPGVEIGGGRFFHAASDSLGYWFSRYNLKLPLQTFFKQSLPHETVTPVQGGTQGIKENQLASFFIRWAPPGSGFEVYGEYGREDHSLNARDFILEPDHSATGNIGFRKAWQSANVIQAVRGEVFTAEAAAGSRVRGEGQTYLHGILRQGHTERGQLIGANIGPGSGSAEQLAYDRFMTKGSFTLFVNREVQHEDKGLVTGHLVAKAVDVLNSIGAEATRFFGPLDVTGRVTLTQDINRFFLADVPNANFMLGIRQNF
;
A
#
# COMPACT_ATOMS: atom_id res chain seq x y z
N MET A 1 10.03 58.51 19.39
CA MET A 1 8.61 58.49 19.76
C MET A 1 7.89 57.69 18.66
N SER A 2 7.39 56.57 18.84
CA SER A 2 6.65 55.82 19.80
C SER A 2 6.90 54.31 19.58
N ASN A 3 7.19 53.62 20.68
CA ASN A 3 7.23 52.16 20.76
C ASN A 3 5.82 51.59 20.64
N VAL A 4 5.63 50.56 19.83
CA VAL A 4 4.51 49.60 19.97
C VAL A 4 5.10 48.22 20.15
N PHE A 5 4.98 47.71 21.37
CA PHE A 5 5.23 46.33 21.77
C PHE A 5 4.16 45.44 21.15
N PHE A 6 4.57 44.37 20.44
CA PHE A 6 3.70 43.22 20.23
C PHE A 6 4.23 42.05 21.07
N ALA A 7 3.36 41.65 21.98
CA ALA A 7 3.59 40.53 22.90
C ALA A 7 3.69 39.21 22.13
N ALA A 8 4.73 38.46 22.48
CA ALA A 8 4.87 37.06 22.05
C ALA A 8 3.80 36.20 22.73
N SER A 9 3.00 35.50 21.94
CA SER A 9 2.14 34.42 22.41
C SER A 9 2.99 33.20 22.78
N PRO A 10 2.71 32.51 23.89
CA PRO A 10 3.52 31.38 24.32
C PRO A 10 3.28 30.18 23.41
N ALA A 11 4.37 29.56 22.98
CA ALA A 11 4.38 28.28 22.33
C ALA A 11 3.65 27.24 23.19
N LEU A 12 2.56 26.69 22.67
CA LEU A 12 1.91 25.49 23.21
C LEU A 12 2.91 24.33 23.11
N GLN A 13 3.63 24.08 24.19
CA GLN A 13 4.30 22.82 24.41
C GLN A 13 3.24 21.72 24.44
N HIS A 14 3.14 20.94 23.38
CA HIS A 14 2.41 19.69 23.38
C HIS A 14 3.11 18.73 24.36
N LYS A 15 2.65 18.76 25.60
CA LYS A 15 2.87 17.64 26.52
C LYS A 15 2.25 16.41 25.87
N SER A 16 3.08 15.42 25.57
CA SER A 16 2.67 14.05 25.26
C SER A 16 1.88 13.52 26.46
N GLY A 17 0.59 13.81 26.48
CA GLY A 17 -0.35 13.32 27.47
C GLY A 17 -0.51 11.82 27.28
N ARG A 18 -0.06 11.09 28.26
CA ARG A 18 -0.23 9.66 28.50
C ARG A 18 -1.62 9.19 28.08
N LEU A 19 -1.67 8.30 27.09
CA LEU A 19 -2.83 7.47 26.73
C LEU A 19 -2.62 6.01 27.19
N PRO A 20 -2.23 5.71 28.44
CA PRO A 20 -2.13 4.32 28.90
C PRO A 20 -3.48 3.73 29.32
N ARG A 21 -4.54 4.56 29.45
CA ARG A 21 -5.86 4.07 29.88
C ARG A 21 -6.81 3.72 28.74
N LEU A 22 -6.64 4.28 27.55
CA LEU A 22 -7.56 4.04 26.44
C LEU A 22 -7.33 2.68 25.77
N VAL A 23 -6.08 2.24 25.63
CA VAL A 23 -5.75 0.93 25.04
C VAL A 23 -6.07 -0.20 26.02
N GLY A 24 -5.82 -0.02 27.31
CA GLY A 24 -6.26 -0.97 28.34
C GLY A 24 -7.78 -1.06 28.44
N VAL A 25 -8.49 0.03 28.20
CA VAL A 25 -9.97 0.07 28.13
C VAL A 25 -10.47 -0.54 26.82
N LEU A 26 -9.78 -0.34 25.68
CA LEU A 26 -10.14 -0.98 24.41
C LEU A 26 -9.86 -2.48 24.41
N THR A 27 -8.80 -2.95 25.08
CA THR A 27 -8.56 -4.40 25.26
C THR A 27 -9.56 -5.01 26.25
N ALA A 28 -9.90 -4.31 27.33
CA ALA A 28 -10.95 -4.73 28.28
C ALA A 28 -12.35 -4.60 27.66
N PHE A 29 -12.59 -3.58 26.80
CA PHE A 29 -13.84 -3.43 26.06
C PHE A 29 -13.99 -4.48 24.96
N ALA A 30 -12.91 -4.87 24.27
CA ALA A 30 -12.93 -5.97 23.30
C ALA A 30 -13.21 -7.34 23.95
N LEU A 31 -12.83 -7.51 25.23
CA LEU A 31 -13.11 -8.72 26.00
C LEU A 31 -14.45 -8.67 26.76
N SER A 32 -14.98 -7.47 27.07
CA SER A 32 -16.22 -7.31 27.84
C SER A 32 -17.45 -6.95 26.99
N VAL A 33 -17.28 -6.56 25.72
CA VAL A 33 -18.35 -6.37 24.74
C VAL A 33 -18.35 -7.53 23.74
N VAL A 34 -18.30 -8.76 24.27
CA VAL A 34 -18.96 -9.89 23.63
C VAL A 34 -20.30 -10.04 24.33
N PRO A 35 -21.34 -9.27 24.00
CA PRO A 35 -22.67 -9.69 24.35
C PRO A 35 -22.87 -10.97 23.54
N VAL A 36 -23.18 -12.05 24.20
CA VAL A 36 -23.92 -13.15 23.62
C VAL A 36 -25.28 -12.57 23.21
N VAL A 37 -25.30 -11.80 22.15
CA VAL A 37 -26.53 -11.44 21.44
C VAL A 37 -26.91 -12.70 20.71
N THR A 38 -27.75 -13.49 21.31
CA THR A 38 -28.49 -14.53 20.58
C THR A 38 -29.21 -13.81 19.44
N PRO A 39 -28.87 -14.08 18.16
CA PRO A 39 -29.52 -13.41 17.05
C PRO A 39 -31.00 -13.83 17.07
N ARG A 40 -31.89 -12.89 17.32
CA ARG A 40 -33.26 -13.03 16.85
C ARG A 40 -33.17 -12.97 15.33
N THR A 41 -33.49 -14.09 14.70
CA THR A 41 -33.52 -14.26 13.25
C THR A 41 -34.49 -13.24 12.62
N SER A 42 -33.93 -12.15 12.17
CA SER A 42 -34.56 -11.28 11.17
C SER A 42 -34.04 -11.72 9.78
N PRO A 43 -34.88 -11.94 8.78
CA PRO A 43 -34.47 -12.56 7.51
C PRO A 43 -33.68 -11.66 6.55
N ALA A 44 -32.93 -10.70 7.04
CA ALA A 44 -32.17 -9.73 6.24
C ALA A 44 -30.74 -9.44 6.70
N GLN A 45 -30.18 -10.22 7.61
CA GLN A 45 -28.75 -10.10 7.96
C GLN A 45 -27.94 -11.07 7.14
N THR A 46 -27.54 -10.61 5.98
CA THR A 46 -26.60 -11.31 5.13
C THR A 46 -25.19 -11.05 5.60
N ALA A 47 -24.40 -12.09 5.59
CA ALA A 47 -23.01 -12.09 6.03
C ALA A 47 -22.13 -11.08 5.25
N GLY A 48 -21.61 -10.07 5.92
CA GLY A 48 -20.94 -8.87 5.39
C GLY A 48 -19.53 -9.03 4.85
N GLY A 49 -19.17 -10.16 4.27
CA GLY A 49 -17.83 -10.39 3.73
C GLY A 49 -17.42 -9.50 2.57
N ARG A 50 -18.37 -8.91 1.86
CA ARG A 50 -18.12 -8.00 0.72
C ARG A 50 -17.37 -6.73 1.13
N ASN A 51 -17.73 -6.15 2.26
CA ASN A 51 -17.12 -4.92 2.77
C ASN A 51 -15.73 -5.16 3.38
N GLU A 52 -15.26 -6.41 3.39
CA GLU A 52 -13.97 -6.83 3.92
C GLU A 52 -12.97 -7.27 2.84
N ILE A 53 -13.29 -7.07 1.57
CA ILE A 53 -12.38 -7.32 0.46
C ILE A 53 -11.39 -6.16 0.39
N VAL A 54 -10.32 -6.28 1.14
CA VAL A 54 -9.21 -5.31 1.18
C VAL A 54 -8.13 -5.76 0.22
N VAL A 55 -7.39 -4.82 -0.33
CA VAL A 55 -6.24 -5.10 -1.21
C VAL A 55 -5.22 -5.99 -0.51
N GLY A 56 -4.72 -7.00 -1.24
CA GLY A 56 -3.78 -8.00 -0.71
C GLY A 56 -4.41 -9.09 0.18
N SER A 57 -5.73 -9.09 0.38
CA SER A 57 -6.40 -10.10 1.23
C SER A 57 -6.60 -11.43 0.52
N ASN A 58 -6.75 -12.51 1.31
CA ASN A 58 -7.10 -13.84 0.79
C ASN A 58 -8.47 -13.85 0.04
N LEU A 59 -9.39 -12.95 0.42
CA LEU A 59 -10.67 -12.79 -0.28
C LEU A 59 -10.49 -12.17 -1.66
N GLU A 60 -9.63 -11.18 -1.79
CA GLU A 60 -9.26 -10.61 -3.09
C GLU A 60 -8.60 -11.66 -3.99
N SER A 61 -7.64 -12.42 -3.48
CA SER A 61 -6.98 -13.51 -4.21
C SER A 61 -7.98 -14.58 -4.65
N TYR A 62 -8.92 -14.95 -3.80
CA TYR A 62 -10.00 -15.88 -4.12
C TYR A 62 -10.86 -15.40 -5.29
N LEU A 63 -11.28 -14.13 -5.31
CA LEU A 63 -12.04 -13.55 -6.41
C LEU A 63 -11.23 -13.54 -7.72
N ARG A 64 -9.94 -13.24 -7.64
CA ARG A 64 -9.05 -13.25 -8.80
C ARG A 64 -8.89 -14.64 -9.39
N TYR A 65 -8.85 -15.70 -8.57
CA TYR A 65 -8.88 -17.08 -9.05
C TYR A 65 -10.22 -17.48 -9.68
N LEU A 66 -11.35 -17.01 -9.13
CA LEU A 66 -12.66 -17.25 -9.74
C LEU A 66 -12.73 -16.64 -11.16
N GLN A 67 -12.15 -15.47 -11.37
CA GLN A 67 -12.10 -14.84 -12.67
C GLN A 67 -11.30 -15.68 -13.67
N THR A 68 -10.09 -16.09 -13.33
CA THR A 68 -9.24 -16.90 -14.23
C THR A 68 -9.87 -18.26 -14.56
N LEU A 69 -10.64 -18.83 -13.63
CA LEU A 69 -11.40 -20.06 -13.79
C LEU A 69 -12.74 -19.87 -14.57
N GLY A 70 -13.07 -18.64 -15.00
CA GLY A 70 -14.33 -18.35 -15.70
C GLY A 70 -15.57 -18.37 -14.81
N LYS A 71 -15.42 -18.34 -13.48
CA LYS A 71 -16.50 -18.40 -12.48
C LYS A 71 -17.03 -17.03 -12.04
N SER A 72 -16.39 -15.97 -12.46
CA SER A 72 -16.83 -14.58 -12.33
C SER A 72 -16.63 -13.84 -13.66
N GLU A 73 -17.10 -12.61 -13.74
CA GLU A 73 -16.88 -11.79 -14.92
C GLU A 73 -15.41 -11.39 -15.06
N VAL A 74 -14.96 -11.19 -16.30
CA VAL A 74 -13.65 -10.58 -16.56
C VAL A 74 -13.69 -9.14 -16.07
N TYR A 75 -12.73 -8.77 -15.23
CA TYR A 75 -12.64 -7.47 -14.60
C TYR A 75 -11.18 -7.03 -14.54
N PRO A 76 -10.85 -5.74 -14.74
CA PRO A 76 -9.49 -5.24 -14.60
C PRO A 76 -9.02 -5.31 -13.16
N TRP A 77 -7.72 -5.57 -12.96
CA TRP A 77 -7.06 -5.68 -11.65
C TRP A 77 -5.97 -4.62 -11.45
N GLY A 78 -5.83 -3.69 -12.38
CA GLY A 78 -4.86 -2.60 -12.28
C GLY A 78 -5.32 -1.43 -11.42
N VAL A 79 -6.60 -1.36 -11.04
CA VAL A 79 -7.17 -0.29 -10.19
C VAL A 79 -7.93 -0.94 -9.04
N ARG A 80 -7.29 -1.08 -7.90
CA ARG A 80 -7.87 -1.60 -6.65
C ARG A 80 -7.73 -0.52 -5.58
N SER A 81 -8.59 -0.16 -4.69
CA SER A 81 -9.59 -0.88 -3.92
C SER A 81 -10.93 -1.00 -4.69
N PHE A 82 -11.60 -2.13 -4.47
CA PHE A 82 -12.91 -2.37 -5.08
C PHE A 82 -14.02 -1.80 -4.21
N SER A 83 -14.91 -1.04 -4.85
CA SER A 83 -16.14 -0.56 -4.25
C SER A 83 -17.19 -1.67 -4.13
N PRO A 84 -18.24 -1.47 -3.32
CA PRO A 84 -19.37 -2.40 -3.29
C PRO A 84 -19.99 -2.66 -4.66
N SER A 85 -20.08 -1.64 -5.52
CA SER A 85 -20.61 -1.76 -6.89
C SER A 85 -19.68 -2.54 -7.83
N GLU A 86 -18.36 -2.45 -7.64
CA GLU A 86 -17.37 -3.26 -8.35
C GLU A 86 -17.41 -4.71 -7.87
N ILE A 87 -17.49 -4.93 -6.57
CA ILE A 87 -17.60 -6.28 -5.98
C ILE A 87 -18.85 -6.99 -6.49
N ASP A 88 -19.97 -6.30 -6.69
CA ASP A 88 -21.16 -6.87 -7.30
C ASP A 88 -20.93 -7.36 -8.73
N LYS A 89 -20.01 -6.74 -9.47
CA LYS A 89 -19.62 -7.16 -10.83
C LYS A 89 -18.66 -8.36 -10.82
N ILE A 90 -17.68 -8.36 -9.91
CA ILE A 90 -16.67 -9.42 -9.80
C ILE A 90 -17.12 -10.61 -8.96
N ALA A 91 -18.25 -10.51 -8.28
CA ALA A 91 -18.79 -11.58 -7.46
C ALA A 91 -19.05 -12.87 -8.26
N ALA A 92 -19.01 -14.00 -7.57
CA ALA A 92 -19.17 -15.31 -8.19
C ALA A 92 -20.55 -15.45 -8.87
N LYS A 93 -20.55 -15.96 -10.09
CA LYS A 93 -21.80 -16.35 -10.81
C LYS A 93 -22.40 -17.62 -10.20
N ASP A 94 -21.55 -18.47 -9.62
CA ASP A 94 -21.94 -19.73 -9.00
C ASP A 94 -21.62 -19.70 -7.51
N SER A 95 -22.63 -19.98 -6.70
CA SER A 95 -22.51 -20.05 -5.22
C SER A 95 -21.99 -21.40 -4.72
N ALA A 96 -21.62 -22.33 -5.60
CA ALA A 96 -21.28 -23.70 -5.21
C ALA A 96 -20.06 -23.76 -4.27
N HIS A 97 -19.06 -22.88 -4.46
CA HIS A 97 -17.90 -22.86 -3.59
C HIS A 97 -18.23 -22.26 -2.22
N PRO A 98 -17.88 -22.92 -1.10
CA PRO A 98 -18.24 -22.50 0.25
C PRO A 98 -17.77 -21.10 0.66
N TRP A 99 -16.67 -20.61 0.11
CA TRP A 99 -16.17 -19.26 0.35
C TRP A 99 -17.13 -18.20 -0.20
N ALA A 100 -17.71 -18.43 -1.38
CA ALA A 100 -18.70 -17.51 -1.96
C ALA A 100 -19.92 -17.35 -1.04
N ARG A 101 -20.35 -18.43 -0.38
CA ARG A 101 -21.46 -18.39 0.58
C ARG A 101 -21.07 -17.77 1.92
N ARG A 102 -19.88 -18.16 2.46
CA ARG A 102 -19.43 -17.69 3.78
C ARG A 102 -19.21 -16.18 3.84
N TYR A 103 -18.69 -15.62 2.75
CA TYR A 103 -18.35 -14.20 2.65
C TYR A 103 -19.33 -13.41 1.78
N ASP A 104 -20.46 -14.02 1.43
CA ASP A 104 -21.49 -13.40 0.61
C ASP A 104 -20.95 -12.80 -0.70
N LEU A 105 -20.06 -13.54 -1.34
CA LEU A 105 -19.44 -13.18 -2.62
C LEU A 105 -20.28 -13.64 -3.82
N GLN A 106 -21.59 -13.47 -3.74
CA GLN A 106 -22.53 -13.81 -4.82
C GLN A 106 -23.07 -12.54 -5.44
N GLN A 107 -23.45 -12.62 -6.71
CA GLN A 107 -24.15 -11.50 -7.34
C GLN A 107 -25.49 -11.24 -6.64
N ARG A 108 -25.77 -9.98 -6.37
CA ARG A 108 -27.00 -9.52 -5.73
C ARG A 108 -27.64 -8.38 -6.49
N GLN A 109 -28.94 -8.27 -6.37
CA GLN A 109 -29.67 -7.04 -6.66
C GLN A 109 -29.90 -6.28 -5.34
N HIS A 110 -29.47 -5.04 -5.33
CA HIS A 110 -29.61 -4.15 -4.17
C HIS A 110 -30.89 -3.33 -4.28
N SER A 111 -31.66 -3.29 -3.21
CA SER A 111 -32.87 -2.46 -3.11
C SER A 111 -32.99 -1.86 -1.72
N GLY A 112 -33.12 -0.55 -1.64
CA GLY A 112 -33.36 0.15 -0.39
C GLY A 112 -32.09 0.55 0.37
N LEU A 113 -32.25 0.69 1.68
CA LEU A 113 -31.17 0.95 2.63
C LEU A 113 -30.61 -0.37 3.13
N GLU A 114 -29.31 -0.55 2.93
CA GLU A 114 -28.56 -1.70 3.45
C GLU A 114 -27.54 -1.21 4.45
N TRP A 115 -27.35 -1.95 5.51
CA TRP A 115 -26.27 -1.70 6.47
C TRP A 115 -25.67 -3.02 6.92
N ASP A 116 -24.39 -2.98 7.30
CA ASP A 116 -23.64 -4.16 7.63
C ASP A 116 -22.52 -3.84 8.62
N TYR A 117 -22.08 -4.82 9.39
CA TYR A 117 -20.92 -4.70 10.25
C TYR A 117 -19.65 -5.09 9.50
N ILE A 118 -18.59 -4.30 9.68
CA ILE A 118 -17.22 -4.77 9.44
C ILE A 118 -16.84 -5.61 10.64
N ARG A 119 -16.58 -6.87 10.41
CA ARG A 119 -16.42 -7.86 11.48
C ARG A 119 -15.21 -7.59 12.34
N PRO A 120 -15.35 -7.65 13.67
CA PRO A 120 -14.24 -7.50 14.58
C PRO A 120 -13.14 -8.51 14.25
N LYS A 121 -11.92 -8.01 14.04
CA LYS A 121 -10.72 -8.80 13.81
C LYS A 121 -9.63 -8.36 14.77
N LEU A 122 -9.12 -9.30 15.55
CA LEU A 122 -7.94 -9.15 16.38
C LEU A 122 -6.79 -9.88 15.68
N THR A 123 -5.66 -9.20 15.47
CA THR A 123 -4.46 -9.83 14.89
C THR A 123 -3.28 -9.54 15.78
N THR A 124 -2.49 -10.57 16.06
CA THR A 124 -1.28 -10.49 16.88
C THR A 124 -0.11 -11.00 16.05
N TYR A 125 0.99 -10.27 16.05
CA TYR A 125 2.26 -10.61 15.41
C TYR A 125 3.35 -10.73 16.46
N LEU A 126 4.31 -11.62 16.23
CA LEU A 126 5.49 -11.78 17.08
C LEU A 126 6.72 -11.88 16.21
N ASN A 127 7.62 -10.91 16.31
CA ASN A 127 8.95 -10.95 15.72
C ASN A 127 10.01 -11.26 16.79
N THR A 128 10.84 -12.27 16.55
CA THR A 128 11.76 -12.78 17.57
C THR A 128 13.05 -11.97 17.68
N VAL A 129 13.62 -11.49 16.57
CA VAL A 129 14.96 -10.90 16.56
C VAL A 129 14.95 -9.45 16.09
N TYR A 130 14.25 -9.12 15.03
CA TYR A 130 14.11 -7.75 14.50
C TYR A 130 12.71 -7.52 13.92
N ALA A 131 12.36 -6.26 13.66
CA ALA A 131 11.09 -5.90 13.02
C ALA A 131 11.06 -6.46 11.60
N TYR A 132 10.05 -7.24 11.26
CA TYR A 132 9.85 -7.86 9.94
C TYR A 132 8.37 -7.99 9.65
N GLY A 133 7.94 -7.50 8.49
CA GLY A 133 6.57 -7.54 7.99
C GLY A 133 6.45 -6.68 6.75
N GLY A 134 5.31 -6.70 6.10
CA GLY A 134 4.99 -5.88 4.93
C GLY A 134 3.66 -6.26 4.32
N ASN A 135 3.05 -5.29 3.62
CA ASN A 135 1.70 -5.39 3.08
C ASN A 135 0.60 -5.60 4.15
N ASP A 136 0.84 -5.13 5.37
CA ASP A 136 -0.11 -5.16 6.49
C ASP A 136 -0.75 -3.78 6.76
N GLY A 137 -0.72 -2.90 5.77
CA GLY A 137 -1.33 -1.56 5.81
C GLY A 137 -0.72 -0.67 6.88
N ALA A 138 -1.57 -0.15 7.76
CA ALA A 138 -1.15 0.74 8.83
C ALA A 138 -0.28 0.08 9.90
N VAL A 139 -0.28 -1.26 9.99
CA VAL A 139 0.39 -2.00 11.08
C VAL A 139 1.88 -2.09 10.80
N TRP A 140 2.67 -1.62 11.76
CA TRP A 140 4.10 -1.87 11.78
C TRP A 140 4.43 -3.03 12.71
N GLU A 141 4.96 -4.12 12.15
CA GLU A 141 5.32 -5.34 12.89
C GLU A 141 6.69 -5.20 13.56
N GLY A 142 6.75 -4.51 14.71
CA GLY A 142 7.98 -4.33 15.48
C GLY A 142 8.54 -5.64 16.05
N LYS A 143 9.78 -5.60 16.58
CA LYS A 143 10.30 -6.70 17.40
C LYS A 143 9.48 -6.85 18.68
N GLY A 144 9.23 -8.07 19.09
CA GLY A 144 8.32 -8.42 20.18
C GLY A 144 6.89 -8.55 19.68
N LEU A 145 5.93 -8.35 20.56
CA LEU A 145 4.51 -8.50 20.28
C LEU A 145 3.94 -7.22 19.66
N THR A 146 3.19 -7.38 18.56
CA THR A 146 2.36 -6.32 17.98
C THR A 146 0.92 -6.83 17.92
N THR A 147 -0.03 -6.09 18.45
CA THR A 147 -1.45 -6.44 18.43
C THR A 147 -2.24 -5.35 17.74
N SER A 148 -3.11 -5.72 16.80
CA SER A 148 -4.00 -4.81 16.08
C SER A 148 -5.45 -5.26 16.20
N PHE A 149 -6.34 -4.27 16.20
CA PHE A 149 -7.78 -4.48 16.21
C PHE A 149 -8.42 -3.63 15.09
N THR A 150 -9.33 -4.23 14.34
CA THR A 150 -10.17 -3.55 13.35
C THR A 150 -11.60 -4.02 13.45
N GLY A 151 -12.53 -3.15 13.09
CA GLY A 151 -13.96 -3.41 13.05
C GLY A 151 -14.70 -2.13 12.73
N GLY A 152 -16.00 -2.21 12.43
CA GLY A 152 -16.73 -1.02 12.05
C GLY A 152 -18.12 -1.32 11.49
N PHE A 153 -18.57 -0.46 10.58
CA PHE A 153 -19.86 -0.61 9.91
C PHE A 153 -19.82 0.00 8.52
N ALA A 154 -20.70 -0.47 7.65
CA ALA A 154 -20.94 0.02 6.31
C ALA A 154 -22.44 0.27 6.10
N VAL A 155 -22.75 1.29 5.30
CA VAL A 155 -24.11 1.67 4.90
C VAL A 155 -24.14 1.92 3.41
N ARG A 156 -25.17 1.43 2.75
CA ARG A 156 -25.43 1.69 1.33
C ARG A 156 -26.89 2.11 1.12
N TRP A 157 -27.08 3.17 0.37
CA TRP A 157 -28.39 3.66 0.01
C TRP A 157 -28.39 4.26 -1.39
N ARG A 158 -29.03 3.58 -2.34
CA ARG A 158 -29.05 3.99 -3.75
C ARG A 158 -27.63 4.19 -4.30
N ALA A 159 -27.31 5.42 -4.73
CA ALA A 159 -25.99 5.81 -5.24
C ALA A 159 -24.94 6.02 -4.14
N PHE A 160 -25.33 6.15 -2.87
CA PHE A 160 -24.42 6.47 -1.79
C PHE A 160 -24.00 5.23 -1.02
N SER A 161 -22.71 5.18 -0.67
CA SER A 161 -22.18 4.21 0.28
C SER A 161 -21.15 4.87 1.22
N ALA A 162 -21.13 4.43 2.45
CA ALA A 162 -20.18 4.87 3.46
C ALA A 162 -19.71 3.68 4.29
N GLN A 163 -18.45 3.70 4.66
CA GLN A 163 -17.84 2.72 5.55
C GLN A 163 -16.98 3.43 6.57
N VAL A 164 -17.05 2.98 7.81
CA VAL A 164 -16.14 3.37 8.89
C VAL A 164 -15.51 2.08 9.41
N ALA A 165 -14.23 1.88 9.13
CA ALA A 165 -13.49 0.67 9.48
C ALA A 165 -12.08 1.03 9.99
N PRO A 166 -11.98 1.68 11.17
CA PRO A 166 -10.71 2.07 11.75
C PRO A 166 -9.88 0.87 12.18
N ILE A 167 -8.57 1.12 12.31
CA ILE A 167 -7.60 0.19 12.87
C ILE A 167 -6.85 0.86 14.01
N ALA A 168 -6.67 0.12 15.10
CA ALA A 168 -5.77 0.50 16.19
C ALA A 168 -4.75 -0.60 16.39
N PHE A 169 -3.48 -0.24 16.63
CA PHE A 169 -2.48 -1.23 16.98
C PHE A 169 -1.51 -0.72 18.04
N ARG A 170 -0.88 -1.67 18.73
CA ARG A 170 0.22 -1.46 19.65
C ARG A 170 1.32 -2.46 19.36
N ALA A 171 2.54 -1.94 19.12
CA ALA A 171 3.76 -2.73 19.04
C ALA A 171 4.60 -2.52 20.30
N GLU A 172 5.13 -3.60 20.88
CA GLU A 172 6.09 -3.52 22.00
C GLU A 172 7.33 -2.75 21.60
N ASN A 173 7.71 -2.82 20.33
CA ASN A 173 8.83 -2.06 19.78
C ASN A 173 10.12 -2.33 20.54
N GLN A 174 10.42 -3.60 20.86
CA GLN A 174 11.62 -4.00 21.55
C GLN A 174 12.89 -3.63 20.77
N SER A 175 13.99 -3.43 21.47
CA SER A 175 15.26 -3.06 20.85
C SER A 175 15.89 -4.20 20.07
N PHE A 176 16.53 -3.86 18.95
CA PHE A 176 17.33 -4.76 18.12
C PHE A 176 18.48 -3.98 17.49
N PRO A 177 19.54 -4.67 17.01
CA PRO A 177 20.63 -4.02 16.29
C PRO A 177 20.11 -3.33 15.02
N MET A 178 20.40 -2.04 14.89
CA MET A 178 20.06 -1.21 13.72
C MET A 178 21.34 -0.88 12.94
N MET A 179 21.19 -0.64 11.64
CA MET A 179 22.29 -0.10 10.83
C MET A 179 22.66 1.29 11.34
N GLN A 180 23.95 1.51 11.55
CA GLN A 180 24.46 2.80 12.02
C GLN A 180 24.40 3.82 10.88
N ASN A 181 23.66 4.91 11.09
CA ASN A 181 23.48 5.98 10.10
C ASN A 181 24.24 7.27 10.43
N GLY A 182 25.05 7.27 11.48
CA GLY A 182 25.83 8.43 11.94
C GLY A 182 25.00 9.58 12.51
N GLN A 183 23.69 9.42 12.67
CA GLN A 183 22.79 10.44 13.20
C GLN A 183 22.62 10.32 14.72
N THR A 184 22.15 11.39 15.34
CA THR A 184 21.88 11.45 16.79
C THR A 184 20.43 11.85 17.07
N GLY A 185 19.99 11.70 18.32
CA GLY A 185 18.65 12.07 18.75
C GLY A 185 17.58 11.20 18.05
N ARG A 186 16.53 11.82 17.55
CA ARG A 186 15.43 11.13 16.86
C ARG A 186 15.86 10.46 15.55
N LEU A 187 16.78 11.08 14.82
CA LEU A 187 17.25 10.56 13.53
C LEU A 187 18.18 9.34 13.66
N ALA A 188 18.65 9.00 14.85
CA ALA A 188 19.35 7.74 15.08
C ALA A 188 18.45 6.51 14.80
N PHE A 189 17.13 6.67 14.79
CA PHE A 189 16.16 5.64 14.43
C PHE A 189 15.78 5.64 12.94
N ALA A 190 16.17 6.67 12.19
CA ALA A 190 15.89 6.78 10.76
C ALA A 190 16.57 5.64 9.96
N ASP A 191 16.31 5.59 8.67
CA ASP A 191 16.91 4.60 7.76
C ASP A 191 18.45 4.56 7.92
N GLY A 192 19.02 3.37 7.78
CA GLY A 192 20.45 3.15 8.02
C GLY A 192 21.35 3.75 6.96
N GLN A 193 20.89 3.76 5.71
CA GLN A 193 21.65 4.25 4.56
C GLN A 193 21.19 5.65 4.12
N TRP A 194 19.88 5.88 4.14
CA TRP A 194 19.23 7.05 3.57
C TRP A 194 18.56 7.95 4.61
N ALA A 195 19.10 8.01 5.84
CA ALA A 195 18.56 8.75 6.97
C ALA A 195 18.16 10.22 6.68
N ASN A 196 18.78 10.84 5.67
CA ASN A 196 18.52 12.22 5.27
C ASN A 196 17.65 12.35 4.00
N TYR A 197 17.16 11.24 3.43
CA TYR A 197 16.49 11.23 2.12
C TYR A 197 15.21 10.40 2.09
N VAL A 198 14.83 9.78 3.21
CA VAL A 198 13.58 9.01 3.32
C VAL A 198 13.04 9.03 4.76
N ASP A 199 11.73 9.07 4.89
CA ASP A 199 11.03 8.86 6.15
C ASP A 199 10.71 7.37 6.32
N LEU A 200 11.74 6.58 6.65
CA LEU A 200 11.63 5.13 6.84
C LEU A 200 12.44 4.73 8.08
N PRO A 201 11.88 4.92 9.28
CA PRO A 201 12.60 4.55 10.49
C PRO A 201 12.78 3.02 10.58
N GLN A 202 14.00 2.58 10.89
CA GLN A 202 14.30 1.20 11.22
C GLN A 202 13.53 0.74 12.47
N ARG A 203 13.21 1.70 13.35
CA ARG A 203 12.47 1.50 14.59
C ARG A 203 11.77 2.80 15.00
N PHE A 204 10.53 2.73 15.48
CA PHE A 204 9.74 3.89 15.93
C PHE A 204 10.10 4.33 17.36
N GLY A 205 11.36 4.71 17.58
CA GLY A 205 11.86 5.20 18.87
C GLY A 205 12.14 4.10 19.90
N LYS A 206 12.21 4.47 21.17
CA LYS A 206 12.56 3.57 22.28
C LYS A 206 11.36 2.95 22.97
N ASP A 207 10.24 3.66 22.96
CA ASP A 207 9.02 3.30 23.66
C ASP A 207 8.11 2.40 22.80
N PRO A 208 7.12 1.72 23.38
CA PRO A 208 6.07 1.06 22.62
C PRO A 208 5.41 2.02 21.63
N TYR A 209 5.07 1.52 20.44
CA TYR A 209 4.50 2.31 19.37
C TYR A 209 3.01 2.00 19.22
N ASP A 210 2.20 3.00 19.55
CA ASP A 210 0.73 2.94 19.46
C ASP A 210 0.25 3.82 18.31
N ARG A 211 -0.74 3.32 17.55
CA ARG A 211 -1.35 4.09 16.48
C ARG A 211 -2.84 3.79 16.35
N PHE A 212 -3.61 4.84 16.09
CA PHE A 212 -4.97 4.78 15.59
C PHE A 212 -5.02 5.36 14.19
N ASP A 213 -5.73 4.69 13.29
CA ASP A 213 -5.88 5.07 11.90
C ASP A 213 -7.33 4.88 11.46
N MET A 214 -7.81 5.72 10.52
CA MET A 214 -9.16 5.58 9.96
C MET A 214 -9.32 4.31 9.11
N GLY A 215 -8.21 3.67 8.75
CA GLY A 215 -8.21 2.37 8.07
C GLY A 215 -8.99 2.39 6.76
N GLN A 216 -9.83 1.38 6.57
CA GLN A 216 -10.60 1.19 5.34
C GLN A 216 -11.92 1.98 5.36
N SER A 217 -11.85 3.31 5.56
CA SER A 217 -13.02 4.18 5.68
C SER A 217 -13.23 5.02 4.43
N TYR A 218 -14.49 5.18 4.03
CA TYR A 218 -14.85 6.00 2.86
C TYR A 218 -16.27 6.57 2.95
N LEU A 219 -16.48 7.62 2.16
CA LEU A 219 -17.79 8.14 1.76
C LEU A 219 -17.77 8.35 0.26
N ARG A 220 -18.69 7.72 -0.47
CA ARG A 220 -18.72 7.76 -1.93
C ARG A 220 -20.11 7.80 -2.53
N ALA A 221 -20.19 8.27 -3.76
CA ALA A 221 -21.36 8.24 -4.59
C ALA A 221 -21.01 7.60 -5.95
N ASP A 222 -21.80 6.61 -6.37
CA ASP A 222 -21.68 5.89 -7.63
C ASP A 222 -22.95 6.09 -8.45
N ALA A 223 -22.84 6.76 -9.60
CA ALA A 223 -24.00 7.01 -10.49
C ALA A 223 -23.55 7.07 -11.95
N TYR A 224 -24.36 6.54 -12.85
CA TYR A 224 -24.15 6.60 -14.30
C TYR A 224 -22.77 6.13 -14.79
N GLY A 225 -22.18 5.16 -14.10
CA GLY A 225 -20.84 4.66 -14.42
C GLY A 225 -19.69 5.51 -13.85
N LEU A 226 -19.99 6.60 -13.14
CA LEU A 226 -19.04 7.48 -12.50
C LEU A 226 -19.03 7.29 -10.98
N THR A 227 -17.92 7.64 -10.37
CA THR A 227 -17.73 7.63 -8.91
C THR A 227 -17.06 8.91 -8.45
N ALA A 228 -17.43 9.37 -7.27
CA ALA A 228 -16.74 10.45 -6.55
C ALA A 228 -16.83 10.20 -5.05
N GLY A 229 -15.82 10.61 -4.30
CA GLY A 229 -15.86 10.45 -2.85
C GLY A 229 -14.62 10.91 -2.13
N TRP A 230 -14.59 10.58 -0.85
CA TRP A 230 -13.46 10.71 0.05
C TRP A 230 -13.15 9.34 0.68
N SER A 231 -11.87 9.02 0.84
CA SER A 231 -11.44 7.73 1.38
C SER A 231 -10.11 7.82 2.12
N THR A 232 -9.91 6.88 3.04
CA THR A 232 -8.63 6.52 3.63
C THR A 232 -8.26 5.07 3.34
N GLU A 233 -8.97 4.41 2.42
CA GLU A 233 -8.69 3.02 2.06
C GLU A 233 -7.29 2.86 1.45
N ASN A 234 -6.68 1.72 1.73
CA ASN A 234 -5.54 1.28 0.96
C ASN A 234 -5.94 1.01 -0.48
N MET A 235 -5.09 1.44 -1.40
CA MET A 235 -5.22 1.18 -2.83
C MET A 235 -4.09 0.27 -3.29
N TRP A 236 -4.27 -0.32 -4.49
CA TRP A 236 -3.22 -1.04 -5.16
C TRP A 236 -3.29 -0.76 -6.65
N TRP A 237 -2.23 -0.17 -7.20
CA TRP A 237 -2.14 0.17 -8.61
C TRP A 237 -1.26 -0.82 -9.35
N GLY A 238 -1.73 -1.27 -10.50
CA GLY A 238 -1.08 -2.33 -11.27
C GLY A 238 -1.58 -3.74 -10.91
N PRO A 239 -1.26 -4.73 -11.75
CA PRO A 239 -1.74 -6.10 -11.62
C PRO A 239 -0.90 -6.97 -10.66
N THR A 240 0.13 -6.42 -10.05
CA THR A 240 1.09 -7.12 -9.20
C THR A 240 0.43 -7.78 -7.98
N ASP A 241 1.13 -8.73 -7.40
CA ASP A 241 0.61 -9.54 -6.29
C ASP A 241 1.20 -9.15 -4.93
N LYS A 242 2.50 -8.92 -4.88
CA LYS A 242 3.21 -8.61 -3.64
C LYS A 242 4.02 -7.33 -3.70
N TYR A 243 4.56 -6.98 -4.86
CA TYR A 243 5.50 -5.87 -5.02
C TYR A 243 4.96 -4.79 -5.97
N PRO A 244 3.95 -4.00 -5.56
CA PRO A 244 3.43 -2.89 -6.37
C PRO A 244 4.46 -1.75 -6.41
N PHE A 245 4.71 -1.20 -7.60
CA PHE A 245 5.69 -0.12 -7.68
C PHE A 245 5.15 1.21 -7.13
N VAL A 246 3.94 1.63 -7.53
CA VAL A 246 3.45 2.99 -7.22
C VAL A 246 2.70 3.04 -5.89
N ILE A 247 1.64 2.26 -5.74
CA ILE A 247 0.81 2.21 -4.53
C ILE A 247 0.43 0.77 -4.23
N GLY A 248 0.58 0.38 -2.97
CA GLY A 248 0.18 -0.91 -2.44
C GLY A 248 -0.30 -0.85 -0.99
N ASN A 249 -0.24 -1.97 -0.32
CA ASN A 249 -0.72 -2.14 1.06
C ASN A 249 0.43 -2.18 2.09
N ASN A 250 1.59 -1.61 1.76
CA ASN A 250 2.75 -1.64 2.66
C ASN A 250 2.75 -0.50 3.68
N ALA A 251 2.05 0.59 3.41
CA ALA A 251 1.79 1.68 4.35
C ALA A 251 0.30 1.80 4.65
N ALA A 252 -0.07 2.67 5.58
CA ALA A 252 -1.47 3.06 5.78
C ALA A 252 -2.05 3.67 4.51
N GLY A 253 -3.35 3.54 4.33
CA GLY A 253 -4.09 4.41 3.43
C GLY A 253 -4.07 5.85 3.94
N PHE A 254 -4.19 6.81 3.04
CA PHE A 254 -4.10 8.24 3.33
C PHE A 254 -5.41 8.97 2.92
N PRO A 255 -5.76 10.08 3.58
CA PRO A 255 -6.96 10.84 3.26
C PRO A 255 -6.86 11.44 1.86
N HIS A 256 -7.81 11.09 0.99
CA HIS A 256 -7.90 11.59 -0.38
C HIS A 256 -9.34 11.73 -0.86
N ILE A 257 -9.57 12.68 -1.74
CA ILE A 257 -10.76 12.73 -2.59
C ILE A 257 -10.46 12.02 -3.90
N PHE A 258 -11.45 11.41 -4.49
CA PHE A 258 -11.31 10.71 -5.77
C PHE A 258 -12.47 10.98 -6.72
N PHE A 259 -12.16 10.87 -8.01
CA PHE A 259 -13.12 10.92 -9.11
C PHE A 259 -12.74 9.84 -10.12
N GLY A 260 -13.71 9.20 -10.74
CA GLY A 260 -13.39 8.18 -11.73
C GLY A 260 -14.62 7.44 -12.24
N THR A 261 -14.39 6.23 -12.70
CA THR A 261 -15.46 5.31 -13.08
C THR A 261 -15.81 4.39 -11.92
N SER A 262 -17.09 4.10 -11.71
CA SER A 262 -17.56 3.19 -10.65
C SER A 262 -17.42 1.71 -11.03
N HIS A 263 -17.14 1.43 -12.28
CA HIS A 263 -16.85 0.13 -12.90
C HIS A 263 -16.32 0.38 -14.32
N PRO A 264 -15.75 -0.61 -15.01
CA PRO A 264 -15.34 -0.45 -16.40
C PRO A 264 -16.47 0.00 -17.30
N VAL A 265 -16.28 1.15 -17.96
CA VAL A 265 -17.25 1.78 -18.85
C VAL A 265 -16.96 1.38 -20.30
N SER A 266 -17.96 0.87 -21.00
CA SER A 266 -17.83 0.47 -22.39
C SER A 266 -17.73 1.68 -23.31
N ILE A 267 -16.72 1.67 -24.17
CA ILE A 267 -16.53 2.58 -25.28
C ILE A 267 -16.43 1.81 -26.59
N TRP A 268 -16.41 2.48 -27.72
CA TRP A 268 -16.40 1.83 -29.03
C TRP A 268 -15.27 0.79 -29.22
N ILE A 269 -14.05 1.09 -28.73
CA ILE A 269 -12.85 0.25 -28.90
C ILE A 269 -12.60 -0.73 -27.75
N GLY A 270 -13.39 -0.69 -26.67
CA GLY A 270 -13.17 -1.55 -25.50
C GLY A 270 -13.87 -1.04 -24.25
N LYS A 271 -13.26 -1.28 -23.08
CA LYS A 271 -13.72 -0.73 -21.81
C LYS A 271 -12.59 0.05 -21.15
N VAL A 272 -12.94 1.14 -20.48
CA VAL A 272 -12.01 1.97 -19.71
C VAL A 272 -12.45 2.01 -18.26
N HIS A 273 -11.47 1.97 -17.36
CA HIS A 273 -11.68 2.12 -15.93
C HIS A 273 -10.54 2.92 -15.33
N GLY A 274 -10.82 3.84 -14.39
CA GLY A 274 -9.75 4.62 -13.79
C GLY A 274 -10.23 5.55 -12.69
N LYS A 275 -9.25 6.03 -11.92
CA LYS A 275 -9.44 6.97 -10.81
C LYS A 275 -8.40 8.08 -10.86
N LEU A 276 -8.86 9.29 -10.59
CA LEU A 276 -8.07 10.48 -10.31
C LEU A 276 -8.19 10.76 -8.82
N ILE A 277 -7.08 10.95 -8.13
CA ILE A 277 -7.04 11.15 -6.68
C ILE A 277 -6.26 12.40 -6.31
N TYR A 278 -6.71 13.08 -5.25
CA TYR A 278 -6.02 14.21 -4.64
C TYR A 278 -6.10 14.06 -3.13
N GLY A 279 -4.97 14.13 -2.45
CA GLY A 279 -4.94 13.84 -1.03
C GLY A 279 -3.72 14.39 -0.32
N GLN A 280 -3.48 13.84 0.83
CA GLN A 280 -2.46 14.29 1.76
C GLN A 280 -1.68 13.09 2.27
N LEU A 281 -0.35 13.21 2.25
CA LEU A 281 0.56 12.30 2.93
C LEU A 281 1.06 12.93 4.22
N ASP A 282 1.25 12.11 5.24
CA ASP A 282 1.81 12.49 6.52
C ASP A 282 3.21 11.90 6.70
N GLN A 283 3.98 12.43 7.65
CA GLN A 283 5.31 11.94 7.96
C GLN A 283 5.40 11.42 9.40
N SER A 284 6.38 10.57 9.64
CA SER A 284 6.66 10.08 10.99
C SER A 284 7.38 11.14 11.85
N ALA A 285 7.47 10.88 13.16
CA ALA A 285 8.29 11.70 14.06
C ALA A 285 9.81 11.56 13.78
N PHE A 286 10.22 10.62 12.94
CA PHE A 286 11.62 10.30 12.61
C PHE A 286 12.00 10.75 11.20
N SER A 287 11.11 11.45 10.52
CA SER A 287 11.35 12.01 9.19
C SER A 287 12.53 12.97 9.19
N PRO A 288 13.39 12.93 8.15
CA PRO A 288 14.38 13.97 7.94
C PRO A 288 13.71 15.31 7.66
N GLU A 289 14.39 16.39 7.99
CA GLU A 289 13.91 17.73 7.65
C GLU A 289 14.11 17.99 6.15
N THR A 290 13.12 18.61 5.52
CA THR A 290 13.26 19.16 4.16
C THR A 290 14.40 20.19 4.16
N GLY A 291 15.29 20.09 3.17
CA GLY A 291 16.52 20.90 3.18
C GLY A 291 16.27 22.40 3.20
N PRO A 292 16.89 23.13 4.16
CA PRO A 292 16.60 24.53 4.45
C PRO A 292 16.91 25.52 3.32
N LYS A 293 17.73 25.15 2.37
CA LYS A 293 18.18 26.08 1.30
C LYS A 293 17.12 26.36 0.23
N TYR A 294 16.10 25.52 0.11
CA TYR A 294 15.15 25.59 -1.00
C TYR A 294 13.73 25.96 -0.62
N PHE A 295 13.31 25.79 0.66
CA PHE A 295 11.93 25.96 1.09
C PHE A 295 11.80 26.49 2.51
N ARG A 296 12.20 27.74 2.76
CA ARG A 296 12.01 28.35 4.09
C ARG A 296 10.56 28.37 4.57
N THR A 297 9.60 28.43 3.66
CA THR A 297 8.17 28.40 3.96
C THR A 297 7.66 26.99 4.29
N PHE A 298 8.29 25.96 3.78
CA PHE A 298 7.87 24.56 3.98
C PHE A 298 8.42 23.94 5.27
N GLU A 299 9.51 24.46 5.80
CA GLU A 299 10.08 24.02 7.09
C GLU A 299 9.13 24.25 8.26
N GLN A 300 8.31 25.28 8.21
CA GLN A 300 7.32 25.60 9.27
C GLN A 300 6.01 24.83 9.10
N ALA A 301 5.61 24.53 7.89
CA ALA A 301 4.43 23.74 7.55
C ALA A 301 4.68 22.22 7.50
N GLY A 302 5.84 21.83 7.52
CA GLY A 302 6.75 20.68 7.44
C GLY A 302 6.23 19.27 7.64
N ARG A 303 4.96 19.01 7.93
CA ARG A 303 4.51 17.65 8.25
C ARG A 303 3.63 17.03 7.17
N LEU A 304 3.03 17.82 6.31
CA LEU A 304 2.04 17.36 5.35
C LEU A 304 2.54 17.57 3.94
N ARG A 305 2.28 16.59 3.09
CA ARG A 305 2.58 16.66 1.66
C ARG A 305 1.28 16.54 0.89
N PHE A 306 1.08 17.42 -0.09
CA PHE A 306 0.07 17.23 -1.10
C PHE A 306 0.42 16.04 -1.97
N MET A 307 -0.58 15.24 -2.36
CA MET A 307 -0.44 14.22 -3.37
C MET A 307 -1.54 14.32 -4.41
N ALA A 308 -1.19 13.95 -5.65
CA ALA A 308 -2.14 13.81 -6.74
C ALA A 308 -1.77 12.60 -7.58
N GLY A 309 -2.75 11.87 -8.07
CA GLY A 309 -2.49 10.67 -8.86
C GLY A 309 -3.61 10.34 -9.84
N LEU A 310 -3.23 9.65 -10.90
CA LEU A 310 -4.13 9.10 -11.90
C LEU A 310 -3.72 7.66 -12.18
N VAL A 311 -4.69 6.75 -12.16
CA VAL A 311 -4.52 5.36 -12.62
C VAL A 311 -5.65 5.01 -13.55
N GLY A 312 -5.35 4.26 -14.60
CA GLY A 312 -6.36 3.81 -15.53
C GLY A 312 -6.00 2.51 -16.25
N THR A 313 -7.04 1.83 -16.70
CA THR A 313 -6.94 0.58 -17.46
C THR A 313 -7.82 0.64 -18.69
N PHE A 314 -7.41 -0.08 -19.70
CA PHE A 314 -8.13 -0.29 -20.96
C PHE A 314 -8.18 -1.78 -21.28
N GLU A 315 -9.38 -2.31 -21.47
CA GLU A 315 -9.64 -3.67 -21.95
C GLU A 315 -10.04 -3.62 -23.44
N PRO A 316 -9.16 -4.03 -24.37
CA PRO A 316 -9.46 -3.96 -25.81
C PRO A 316 -10.64 -4.84 -26.21
N ARG A 317 -11.50 -4.34 -27.08
CA ARG A 317 -12.60 -5.11 -27.66
C ARG A 317 -12.03 -6.26 -28.51
N GLY A 318 -12.56 -7.48 -28.30
CA GLY A 318 -12.13 -8.67 -29.05
C GLY A 318 -10.90 -9.38 -28.49
N LEU A 319 -10.28 -8.87 -27.41
CA LEU A 319 -9.17 -9.51 -26.70
C LEU A 319 -9.57 -9.80 -25.25
N PRO A 320 -10.41 -10.80 -25.00
CA PRO A 320 -10.94 -11.07 -23.66
C PRO A 320 -9.82 -11.41 -22.67
N GLY A 321 -9.84 -10.72 -21.52
CA GLY A 321 -8.87 -10.91 -20.46
C GLY A 321 -7.56 -10.13 -20.65
N VAL A 322 -7.39 -9.41 -21.75
CA VAL A 322 -6.27 -8.45 -21.90
C VAL A 322 -6.63 -7.13 -21.23
N GLU A 323 -5.73 -6.64 -20.40
CA GLU A 323 -5.80 -5.37 -19.71
C GLU A 323 -4.48 -4.63 -19.95
N ILE A 324 -4.56 -3.38 -20.36
CA ILE A 324 -3.42 -2.47 -20.53
C ILE A 324 -3.70 -1.26 -19.65
N GLY A 325 -2.72 -0.79 -18.90
CA GLY A 325 -2.96 0.33 -18.02
C GLY A 325 -1.70 1.04 -17.59
N GLY A 326 -1.88 2.04 -16.75
CA GLY A 326 -0.77 2.77 -16.16
C GLY A 326 -1.24 3.67 -15.03
N GLY A 327 -0.31 4.06 -14.20
CA GLY A 327 -0.51 4.97 -13.10
C GLY A 327 0.55 6.06 -13.07
N ARG A 328 0.18 7.22 -12.55
CA ARG A 328 1.09 8.32 -12.31
C ARG A 328 0.76 8.97 -10.98
N PHE A 329 1.77 9.15 -10.16
CA PHE A 329 1.64 9.66 -8.82
C PHE A 329 2.60 10.81 -8.60
N PHE A 330 2.12 11.89 -7.99
CA PHE A 330 2.91 13.04 -7.59
C PHE A 330 2.74 13.30 -6.12
N HIS A 331 3.81 13.74 -5.46
CA HIS A 331 3.71 14.38 -4.17
C HIS A 331 4.61 15.61 -4.10
N ALA A 332 4.17 16.60 -3.33
CA ALA A 332 4.86 17.86 -3.16
C ALA A 332 4.71 18.35 -1.73
N ALA A 333 5.65 19.14 -1.24
CA ALA A 333 5.48 19.83 0.03
C ALA A 333 4.28 20.79 -0.06
N SER A 334 3.49 20.87 1.00
CA SER A 334 2.30 21.72 1.05
C SER A 334 2.30 22.58 2.31
N ASP A 335 1.96 23.87 2.16
CA ASP A 335 1.85 24.83 3.25
C ASP A 335 0.41 25.20 3.58
N SER A 336 -0.55 24.91 2.68
CA SER A 336 -1.94 25.28 2.86
C SER A 336 -2.89 24.49 1.96
N LEU A 337 -4.17 24.45 2.35
CA LEU A 337 -5.24 23.90 1.51
C LEU A 337 -5.40 24.66 0.19
N GLY A 338 -5.11 25.95 0.15
CA GLY A 338 -5.14 26.74 -1.08
C GLY A 338 -4.14 26.26 -2.13
N TYR A 339 -2.98 25.77 -1.68
CA TYR A 339 -1.99 25.17 -2.55
C TYR A 339 -2.49 23.89 -3.23
N TRP A 340 -3.26 23.06 -2.51
CA TRP A 340 -3.83 21.82 -3.06
C TRP A 340 -4.71 22.05 -4.27
N PHE A 341 -5.52 23.12 -4.26
CA PHE A 341 -6.44 23.48 -5.34
C PHE A 341 -5.83 24.46 -6.33
N SER A 342 -4.53 24.69 -6.31
CA SER A 342 -3.86 25.51 -7.31
C SER A 342 -4.04 24.92 -8.70
N ARG A 343 -4.14 25.79 -9.72
CA ARG A 343 -4.23 25.34 -11.13
C ARG A 343 -3.08 24.45 -11.55
N TYR A 344 -1.93 24.58 -10.90
CA TYR A 344 -0.76 23.75 -11.10
C TYR A 344 -1.00 22.34 -10.57
N ASN A 345 -1.32 22.17 -9.30
CA ASN A 345 -1.48 20.87 -8.66
C ASN A 345 -2.65 20.07 -9.24
N LEU A 346 -3.77 20.71 -9.58
CA LEU A 346 -4.89 20.04 -10.24
C LEU A 346 -4.54 19.48 -11.62
N LYS A 347 -3.52 20.03 -12.29
CA LYS A 347 -3.09 19.55 -13.60
C LYS A 347 -2.02 18.48 -13.55
N LEU A 348 -1.28 18.32 -12.44
CA LEU A 348 -0.13 17.43 -12.34
C LEU A 348 -0.41 16.01 -12.88
N PRO A 349 -1.48 15.31 -12.49
CA PRO A 349 -1.74 13.96 -12.97
C PRO A 349 -2.01 13.87 -14.48
N LEU A 350 -2.41 14.97 -15.10
CA LEU A 350 -2.78 15.04 -16.53
C LEU A 350 -1.64 15.56 -17.41
N GLN A 351 -0.49 15.91 -16.84
CA GLN A 351 0.67 16.35 -17.59
C GLN A 351 1.31 15.18 -18.34
N THR A 352 2.10 15.51 -19.37
CA THR A 352 2.84 14.49 -20.11
C THR A 352 4.01 13.93 -19.30
N PHE A 353 4.56 12.79 -19.72
CA PHE A 353 5.61 12.08 -18.97
C PHE A 353 7.01 12.74 -19.08
N PHE A 354 7.18 13.77 -19.91
CA PHE A 354 8.48 14.39 -20.15
C PHE A 354 8.61 15.73 -19.43
N LYS A 355 9.81 15.99 -18.89
CA LYS A 355 10.13 17.21 -18.14
C LYS A 355 9.79 18.50 -18.90
N GLN A 356 10.06 18.53 -20.21
CA GLN A 356 9.80 19.71 -21.05
C GLN A 356 8.33 20.07 -21.16
N SER A 357 7.44 19.16 -20.88
CA SER A 357 5.98 19.37 -20.90
C SER A 357 5.38 19.63 -19.52
N LEU A 358 6.16 19.55 -18.45
CA LEU A 358 5.73 19.96 -17.13
C LEU A 358 5.69 21.49 -17.08
N PRO A 359 4.64 22.09 -16.47
CA PRO A 359 4.60 23.53 -16.29
C PRO A 359 5.76 23.95 -15.39
N HIS A 360 6.61 24.84 -15.91
CA HIS A 360 7.62 25.48 -15.10
C HIS A 360 6.96 26.56 -14.26
N GLU A 361 6.86 26.36 -12.96
CA GLU A 361 6.69 27.49 -12.07
C GLU A 361 7.97 28.34 -12.14
N THR A 362 7.85 29.57 -12.61
CA THR A 362 8.89 30.57 -12.44
C THR A 362 8.98 30.90 -10.96
N VAL A 363 9.75 30.10 -10.23
CA VAL A 363 10.15 30.46 -8.89
C VAL A 363 11.21 31.52 -9.00
N THR A 364 10.93 32.69 -8.44
CA THR A 364 11.91 33.79 -8.32
C THR A 364 13.21 33.21 -7.75
N PRO A 365 14.37 33.46 -8.37
CA PRO A 365 15.63 32.92 -7.89
C PRO A 365 15.89 33.40 -6.47
N VAL A 366 15.91 32.50 -5.50
CA VAL A 366 16.49 32.78 -4.19
C VAL A 366 18.00 32.76 -4.39
N GLN A 367 18.68 33.86 -4.04
CA GLN A 367 20.13 34.00 -4.17
C GLN A 367 20.87 32.74 -3.76
N GLY A 368 21.54 32.09 -4.71
CA GLY A 368 22.54 31.04 -4.47
C GLY A 368 22.09 29.59 -4.71
N GLY A 369 20.94 29.31 -5.32
CA GLY A 369 20.51 27.94 -5.59
C GLY A 369 19.93 27.72 -6.98
N THR A 370 20.22 26.59 -7.57
CA THR A 370 19.52 26.06 -8.75
C THR A 370 18.06 25.75 -8.36
N GLN A 371 17.11 26.18 -9.17
CA GLN A 371 15.69 25.86 -8.99
C GLN A 371 15.50 24.33 -9.06
N GLY A 372 15.21 23.71 -7.95
CA GLY A 372 14.82 22.30 -7.89
C GLY A 372 13.35 22.11 -8.25
N ILE A 373 13.02 20.95 -8.77
CA ILE A 373 11.63 20.51 -8.99
C ILE A 373 10.99 20.31 -7.60
N LYS A 374 9.83 20.92 -7.39
CA LYS A 374 9.12 20.90 -6.08
C LYS A 374 8.34 19.62 -5.83
N GLU A 375 8.07 18.85 -6.85
CA GLU A 375 7.33 17.61 -6.79
C GLU A 375 8.24 16.42 -7.09
N ASN A 376 7.99 15.29 -6.43
CA ASN A 376 8.44 13.98 -6.84
C ASN A 376 7.33 13.28 -7.61
N GLN A 377 7.68 12.40 -8.54
CA GLN A 377 6.73 11.64 -9.33
C GLN A 377 7.19 10.22 -9.57
N LEU A 378 6.21 9.32 -9.55
CA LEU A 378 6.36 7.94 -9.99
C LEU A 378 5.35 7.68 -11.10
N ALA A 379 5.75 6.89 -12.09
CA ALA A 379 4.87 6.48 -13.16
C ALA A 379 5.06 4.99 -13.47
N SER A 380 3.98 4.30 -13.76
CA SER A 380 4.04 2.91 -14.23
C SER A 380 3.15 2.69 -15.45
N PHE A 381 3.56 1.72 -16.24
CA PHE A 381 2.79 1.12 -17.33
C PHE A 381 2.72 -0.38 -17.09
N PHE A 382 1.55 -0.98 -17.29
CA PHE A 382 1.38 -2.41 -17.07
C PHE A 382 0.48 -3.06 -18.12
N ILE A 383 0.72 -4.35 -18.30
CA ILE A 383 -0.13 -5.23 -19.11
C ILE A 383 -0.44 -6.49 -18.31
N ARG A 384 -1.66 -6.97 -18.44
CA ARG A 384 -2.13 -8.21 -17.84
C ARG A 384 -2.93 -9.00 -18.87
N TRP A 385 -2.75 -10.31 -18.88
CA TRP A 385 -3.55 -11.22 -19.69
C TRP A 385 -4.04 -12.39 -18.84
N ALA A 386 -5.35 -12.50 -18.70
CA ALA A 386 -6.03 -13.55 -17.96
C ALA A 386 -7.14 -14.15 -18.84
N PRO A 387 -6.82 -15.08 -19.76
CA PRO A 387 -7.82 -15.70 -20.64
C PRO A 387 -8.93 -16.35 -19.82
N PRO A 388 -10.20 -16.01 -20.04
CA PRO A 388 -11.31 -16.53 -19.26
C PRO A 388 -11.38 -18.07 -19.30
N GLY A 389 -11.54 -18.69 -18.14
CA GLY A 389 -11.66 -20.15 -18.01
C GLY A 389 -10.37 -20.94 -18.19
N SER A 390 -9.26 -20.31 -18.53
CA SER A 390 -7.96 -20.97 -18.68
C SER A 390 -7.31 -21.36 -17.34
N GLY A 391 -7.71 -20.69 -16.27
CA GLY A 391 -7.01 -20.72 -14.98
C GLY A 391 -5.64 -20.07 -15.00
N PHE A 392 -5.24 -19.41 -16.11
CA PHE A 392 -3.94 -18.81 -16.29
C PHE A 392 -4.03 -17.28 -16.29
N GLU A 393 -3.00 -16.65 -15.76
CA GLU A 393 -2.79 -15.22 -15.77
C GLU A 393 -1.30 -14.91 -15.83
N VAL A 394 -0.93 -13.93 -16.64
CA VAL A 394 0.42 -13.36 -16.67
C VAL A 394 0.30 -11.84 -16.72
N TYR A 395 1.26 -11.16 -16.11
CA TYR A 395 1.32 -9.71 -16.11
C TYR A 395 2.76 -9.20 -16.06
N GLY A 396 2.92 -7.96 -16.51
CA GLY A 396 4.16 -7.21 -16.37
C GLY A 396 3.87 -5.76 -16.04
N GLU A 397 4.74 -5.15 -15.27
CA GLU A 397 4.73 -3.72 -14.94
C GLU A 397 6.12 -3.14 -15.17
N TYR A 398 6.17 -2.00 -15.83
CA TYR A 398 7.36 -1.17 -15.98
C TYR A 398 7.11 0.13 -15.26
N GLY A 399 7.96 0.46 -14.30
CA GLY A 399 7.87 1.66 -13.49
C GLY A 399 9.07 2.57 -13.68
N ARG A 400 8.89 3.85 -13.41
CA ARG A 400 9.97 4.82 -13.33
C ARG A 400 9.75 5.77 -12.16
N GLU A 401 10.84 6.03 -11.47
CA GLU A 401 10.94 7.20 -10.60
C GLU A 401 11.52 8.36 -11.39
N ASP A 402 11.00 9.56 -11.14
CA ASP A 402 11.29 10.73 -11.93
C ASP A 402 10.84 10.65 -13.42
N HIS A 403 11.31 11.57 -14.22
CA HIS A 403 10.92 11.68 -15.62
C HIS A 403 12.14 11.80 -16.52
N SER A 404 12.04 11.26 -17.70
CA SER A 404 13.02 11.53 -18.75
C SER A 404 12.96 13.00 -19.17
N LEU A 405 14.09 13.55 -19.54
CA LEU A 405 14.18 14.94 -19.99
C LEU A 405 13.29 15.18 -21.24
N ASN A 406 13.32 14.21 -22.16
CA ASN A 406 12.52 14.19 -23.39
C ASN A 406 12.43 12.76 -23.94
N ALA A 407 11.73 12.58 -25.06
CA ALA A 407 11.56 11.27 -25.70
C ALA A 407 12.88 10.64 -26.17
N ARG A 408 13.86 11.45 -26.59
CA ARG A 408 15.18 10.95 -26.97
C ARG A 408 15.93 10.37 -25.78
N ASP A 409 15.93 11.07 -24.66
CA ASP A 409 16.51 10.62 -23.39
C ASP A 409 15.89 9.29 -22.94
N PHE A 410 14.58 9.17 -23.04
CA PHE A 410 13.87 7.93 -22.74
C PHE A 410 14.27 6.77 -23.66
N ILE A 411 14.45 7.03 -24.96
CA ILE A 411 14.82 5.98 -25.92
C ILE A 411 16.29 5.54 -25.74
N LEU A 412 17.17 6.47 -25.34
CA LEU A 412 18.60 6.19 -25.16
C LEU A 412 18.87 5.42 -23.86
N GLU A 413 18.16 5.73 -22.80
CA GLU A 413 18.33 5.11 -21.46
C GLU A 413 16.96 4.74 -20.85
N PRO A 414 16.28 3.71 -21.41
CA PRO A 414 14.96 3.31 -20.92
C PRO A 414 15.01 2.68 -19.54
N ASP A 415 16.17 2.15 -19.15
CA ASP A 415 16.44 1.52 -17.86
C ASP A 415 16.86 2.51 -16.75
N HIS A 416 17.14 3.78 -17.10
CA HIS A 416 17.50 4.80 -16.11
C HIS A 416 16.34 5.07 -15.13
N SER A 417 16.57 4.87 -13.82
CA SER A 417 15.55 4.95 -12.74
C SER A 417 14.32 4.05 -12.99
N ALA A 418 14.52 2.95 -13.70
CA ALA A 418 13.44 2.03 -14.04
C ALA A 418 13.28 0.93 -12.99
N THR A 419 12.04 0.45 -12.87
CA THR A 419 11.69 -0.76 -12.14
C THR A 419 10.95 -1.70 -13.06
N GLY A 420 11.06 -2.99 -12.81
CA GLY A 420 10.36 -4.03 -13.54
C GLY A 420 9.66 -5.00 -12.62
N ASN A 421 8.47 -5.46 -13.02
CA ASN A 421 7.77 -6.53 -12.34
C ASN A 421 7.18 -7.48 -13.38
N ILE A 422 7.35 -8.77 -13.18
CA ILE A 422 6.72 -9.82 -13.99
C ILE A 422 6.15 -10.86 -13.04
N GLY A 423 4.91 -11.27 -13.29
CA GLY A 423 4.30 -12.32 -12.49
C GLY A 423 3.33 -13.19 -13.28
N PHE A 424 3.02 -14.33 -12.70
CA PHE A 424 2.07 -15.28 -13.25
C PHE A 424 1.24 -15.95 -12.16
N ARG A 425 0.09 -16.49 -12.56
CA ARG A 425 -0.75 -17.37 -11.76
C ARG A 425 -1.29 -18.51 -12.60
N LYS A 426 -1.38 -19.70 -12.03
CA LYS A 426 -2.08 -20.84 -12.59
C LYS A 426 -2.99 -21.42 -11.53
N ALA A 427 -4.29 -21.25 -11.73
CA ALA A 427 -5.33 -21.80 -10.87
C ALA A 427 -6.00 -23.00 -11.53
N TRP A 428 -6.47 -23.94 -10.73
CA TRP A 428 -7.34 -25.04 -11.14
C TRP A 428 -8.28 -25.43 -10.02
N GLN A 429 -9.37 -26.04 -10.36
CA GLN A 429 -10.35 -26.53 -9.40
C GLN A 429 -10.48 -28.04 -9.47
N SER A 430 -10.52 -28.69 -8.32
CA SER A 430 -10.83 -30.10 -8.15
C SER A 430 -11.93 -30.22 -7.10
N ALA A 431 -13.11 -30.68 -7.50
CA ALA A 431 -14.32 -30.67 -6.66
C ALA A 431 -14.55 -29.29 -6.01
N ASN A 432 -14.60 -29.22 -4.68
CA ASN A 432 -14.80 -28.00 -3.89
C ASN A 432 -13.48 -27.36 -3.42
N VAL A 433 -12.39 -27.64 -4.09
CA VAL A 433 -11.06 -27.07 -3.75
C VAL A 433 -10.54 -26.29 -4.94
N ILE A 434 -10.21 -25.02 -4.73
CA ILE A 434 -9.47 -24.19 -5.68
C ILE A 434 -8.01 -24.19 -5.25
N GLN A 435 -7.13 -24.45 -6.19
CA GLN A 435 -5.67 -24.47 -5.99
C GLN A 435 -5.03 -23.53 -6.99
N ALA A 436 -3.91 -22.93 -6.60
CA ALA A 436 -3.13 -22.10 -7.50
C ALA A 436 -1.64 -22.12 -7.17
N VAL A 437 -0.82 -21.93 -8.19
CA VAL A 437 0.59 -21.55 -8.07
C VAL A 437 0.71 -20.13 -8.62
N ARG A 438 1.45 -19.27 -7.92
CA ARG A 438 1.76 -17.91 -8.37
C ARG A 438 3.21 -17.59 -8.11
N GLY A 439 3.77 -16.79 -9.01
CA GLY A 439 5.14 -16.30 -8.88
C GLY A 439 5.22 -14.85 -9.34
N GLU A 440 6.13 -14.11 -8.73
CA GLU A 440 6.39 -12.70 -9.05
C GLU A 440 7.88 -12.40 -8.87
N VAL A 441 8.42 -11.62 -9.80
CA VAL A 441 9.78 -11.08 -9.74
C VAL A 441 9.70 -9.58 -9.88
N PHE A 442 10.30 -8.85 -8.96
CA PHE A 442 10.41 -7.40 -8.96
C PHE A 442 11.88 -7.00 -8.97
N THR A 443 12.22 -5.98 -9.75
CA THR A 443 13.56 -5.39 -9.77
C THR A 443 13.47 -3.86 -9.76
N ALA A 444 14.26 -3.26 -8.89
CA ALA A 444 14.56 -1.83 -8.82
C ALA A 444 16.08 -1.65 -8.76
N GLU A 445 16.82 -2.58 -9.39
CA GLU A 445 18.28 -2.55 -9.46
C GLU A 445 18.77 -1.33 -10.25
N ALA A 446 19.86 -0.72 -9.78
CA ALA A 446 20.45 0.40 -10.47
C ALA A 446 20.97 -0.01 -11.86
N ALA A 447 20.60 0.76 -12.89
CA ALA A 447 21.07 0.51 -14.24
C ALA A 447 22.59 0.61 -14.36
N ALA A 448 23.19 -0.07 -15.33
CA ALA A 448 24.64 0.01 -15.58
C ALA A 448 25.10 1.45 -15.90
N GLY A 449 24.23 2.27 -16.48
CA GLY A 449 24.45 3.69 -16.77
C GLY A 449 24.64 4.55 -15.52
N SER A 450 24.15 4.14 -14.35
CA SER A 450 24.25 4.87 -13.08
C SER A 450 25.69 5.19 -12.66
N ARG A 451 26.65 4.44 -13.16
CA ARG A 451 28.09 4.68 -12.93
C ARG A 451 28.62 5.93 -13.62
N VAL A 452 27.95 6.40 -14.66
CA VAL A 452 28.38 7.54 -15.50
C VAL A 452 27.45 8.73 -15.30
N ARG A 453 26.16 8.49 -15.21
CA ARG A 453 25.11 9.48 -14.96
C ARG A 453 24.43 9.15 -13.64
N GLY A 454 24.49 10.08 -12.67
CA GLY A 454 23.82 9.90 -11.39
C GLY A 454 22.35 9.55 -11.59
N GLU A 455 21.92 8.45 -11.03
CA GLU A 455 20.58 7.91 -11.16
C GLU A 455 19.72 8.34 -9.96
N GLY A 456 18.46 8.70 -10.22
CA GLY A 456 17.46 8.78 -9.17
C GLY A 456 17.23 7.37 -8.60
N GLN A 457 17.31 7.25 -7.30
CA GLN A 457 17.14 5.96 -6.61
C GLN A 457 15.69 5.78 -6.21
N THR A 458 15.20 4.56 -6.33
CA THR A 458 13.80 4.21 -6.08
C THR A 458 13.33 4.67 -4.68
N TYR A 459 12.22 5.42 -4.67
CA TYR A 459 11.54 5.96 -3.48
C TYR A 459 12.30 7.06 -2.72
N LEU A 460 13.40 7.57 -3.27
CA LEU A 460 14.20 8.65 -2.71
C LEU A 460 14.03 9.93 -3.53
N HIS A 461 14.15 11.08 -2.87
CA HIS A 461 14.14 12.36 -3.58
C HIS A 461 15.04 13.40 -2.88
N GLY A 462 15.84 14.14 -3.66
CA GLY A 462 16.82 15.06 -3.13
C GLY A 462 16.25 16.29 -2.42
N ILE A 463 15.00 16.67 -2.73
CA ILE A 463 14.32 17.83 -2.17
C ILE A 463 13.22 17.40 -1.20
N LEU A 464 12.32 16.52 -1.63
CA LEU A 464 11.28 15.94 -0.78
C LEU A 464 11.85 14.76 0.00
N ARG A 465 12.63 15.08 1.02
CA ARG A 465 13.44 14.12 1.79
C ARG A 465 12.63 13.09 2.59
N GLN A 466 11.31 13.15 2.54
CA GLN A 466 10.44 12.09 3.06
C GLN A 466 10.41 10.87 2.14
N GLY A 467 10.76 11.04 0.85
CA GLY A 467 10.65 9.98 -0.14
C GLY A 467 9.21 9.52 -0.38
N HIS A 468 9.04 8.36 -1.00
CA HIS A 468 7.72 7.78 -1.32
C HIS A 468 7.13 7.01 -0.13
N THR A 469 6.80 7.73 0.94
CA THR A 469 6.36 7.15 2.22
C THR A 469 5.08 7.78 2.75
N GLU A 470 4.39 7.03 3.58
CA GLU A 470 3.30 7.49 4.45
C GLU A 470 3.61 7.09 5.88
N ARG A 471 3.77 8.08 6.77
CA ARG A 471 4.00 7.90 8.22
C ARG A 471 5.10 6.90 8.56
N GLY A 472 6.21 6.95 7.83
CA GLY A 472 7.37 6.12 8.10
C GLY A 472 7.34 4.72 7.49
N GLN A 473 6.46 4.46 6.52
CA GLN A 473 6.38 3.22 5.75
C GLN A 473 6.34 3.52 4.25
N LEU A 474 6.95 2.68 3.42
CA LEU A 474 6.91 2.82 1.95
C LEU A 474 5.49 2.61 1.43
N ILE A 475 5.03 3.46 0.52
CA ILE A 475 3.70 3.36 -0.11
C ILE A 475 3.67 2.25 -1.16
N GLY A 476 4.76 2.07 -1.89
CA GLY A 476 4.95 1.04 -2.90
C GLY A 476 5.48 -0.28 -2.34
N ALA A 477 6.32 -0.96 -3.10
CA ALA A 477 6.93 -2.22 -2.69
C ALA A 477 7.85 -2.04 -1.47
N ASN A 478 7.84 -3.03 -0.56
CA ASN A 478 8.74 -3.04 0.61
C ASN A 478 10.15 -3.54 0.23
N ILE A 479 10.68 -3.04 -0.88
CA ILE A 479 12.01 -3.32 -1.39
C ILE A 479 12.73 -1.98 -1.59
N GLY A 480 13.87 -1.82 -0.96
CA GLY A 480 14.55 -0.55 -0.89
C GLY A 480 14.18 0.26 0.36
N PRO A 481 14.46 1.55 0.46
CA PRO A 481 14.68 2.54 -0.60
C PRO A 481 16.06 2.41 -1.24
N GLY A 482 16.20 2.97 -2.43
CA GLY A 482 17.43 2.88 -3.21
C GLY A 482 17.32 1.84 -4.30
N SER A 483 18.10 0.79 -4.26
CA SER A 483 18.00 -0.32 -5.19
C SER A 483 17.81 -1.67 -4.48
N GLY A 484 17.22 -2.62 -5.21
CA GLY A 484 16.98 -3.96 -4.73
C GLY A 484 16.12 -4.79 -5.67
N SER A 485 15.96 -6.06 -5.34
CA SER A 485 15.12 -6.99 -6.11
C SER A 485 14.39 -7.97 -5.19
N ALA A 486 13.34 -8.59 -5.70
CA ALA A 486 12.58 -9.56 -4.95
C ALA A 486 11.95 -10.62 -5.83
N GLU A 487 11.92 -11.83 -5.34
CA GLU A 487 11.26 -12.95 -5.95
C GLU A 487 10.31 -13.64 -4.96
N GLN A 488 9.14 -14.04 -5.45
CA GLN A 488 8.19 -14.84 -4.69
C GLN A 488 7.71 -16.03 -5.52
N LEU A 489 7.58 -17.18 -4.86
CA LEU A 489 6.80 -18.30 -5.35
C LEU A 489 5.85 -18.76 -4.24
N ALA A 490 4.57 -18.97 -4.57
CA ALA A 490 3.58 -19.41 -3.61
C ALA A 490 2.63 -20.46 -4.20
N TYR A 491 2.12 -21.33 -3.33
CA TYR A 491 1.06 -22.27 -3.60
C TYR A 491 -0.12 -21.99 -2.67
N ASP A 492 -1.29 -21.79 -3.23
CA ASP A 492 -2.53 -21.49 -2.52
C ASP A 492 -3.53 -22.65 -2.66
N ARG A 493 -4.27 -22.91 -1.59
CA ARG A 493 -5.34 -23.91 -1.56
C ARG A 493 -6.53 -23.40 -0.77
N PHE A 494 -7.67 -23.20 -1.44
CA PHE A 494 -8.94 -22.79 -0.85
C PHE A 494 -9.85 -24.02 -0.73
N MET A 495 -10.20 -24.37 0.50
CA MET A 495 -10.96 -25.55 0.88
C MET A 495 -12.30 -25.15 1.51
N THR A 496 -13.22 -26.09 1.70
CA THR A 496 -14.53 -25.86 2.32
C THR A 496 -14.48 -25.27 3.73
N LYS A 497 -13.41 -25.57 4.48
CA LYS A 497 -13.26 -25.16 5.90
C LYS A 497 -12.07 -24.23 6.15
N GLY A 498 -11.59 -23.57 5.12
CA GLY A 498 -10.45 -22.64 5.24
C GLY A 498 -9.55 -22.60 4.03
N SER A 499 -8.35 -22.07 4.19
CA SER A 499 -7.31 -21.99 3.18
C SER A 499 -5.96 -22.37 3.75
N PHE A 500 -5.03 -22.60 2.83
CA PHE A 500 -3.64 -22.86 3.14
C PHE A 500 -2.76 -22.27 2.04
N THR A 501 -1.70 -21.57 2.43
CA THR A 501 -0.71 -20.99 1.53
C THR A 501 0.67 -21.39 1.98
N LEU A 502 1.51 -21.88 1.06
CA LEU A 502 2.95 -22.00 1.25
C LEU A 502 3.64 -20.97 0.37
N PHE A 503 4.71 -20.36 0.86
CA PHE A 503 5.47 -19.41 0.07
C PHE A 503 6.97 -19.45 0.38
N VAL A 504 7.74 -19.06 -0.61
CA VAL A 504 9.16 -18.74 -0.48
C VAL A 504 9.40 -17.38 -1.09
N ASN A 505 10.21 -16.56 -0.43
CA ASN A 505 10.61 -15.24 -0.93
C ASN A 505 12.14 -15.12 -0.83
N ARG A 506 12.69 -14.38 -1.79
CA ARG A 506 14.04 -13.84 -1.71
C ARG A 506 13.95 -12.34 -1.95
N GLU A 507 14.55 -11.53 -1.09
CA GLU A 507 14.50 -10.07 -1.16
C GLU A 507 15.93 -9.54 -0.98
N VAL A 508 16.42 -8.77 -1.95
CA VAL A 508 17.72 -8.10 -1.93
C VAL A 508 17.48 -6.66 -1.54
N GLN A 509 18.17 -6.19 -0.52
CA GLN A 509 18.05 -4.83 -0.02
C GLN A 509 19.40 -4.13 -0.01
N HIS A 510 19.41 -2.79 -0.05
CA HIS A 510 20.61 -1.97 0.07
C HIS A 510 21.70 -2.28 -0.98
N GLU A 511 21.30 -2.74 -2.17
CA GLU A 511 22.25 -3.16 -3.22
C GLU A 511 23.16 -2.02 -3.68
N ASP A 512 22.64 -0.82 -3.78
CA ASP A 512 23.34 0.40 -4.15
C ASP A 512 24.49 0.77 -3.21
N LYS A 513 24.43 0.39 -1.93
CA LYS A 513 25.53 0.60 -1.00
C LYS A 513 26.79 -0.16 -1.42
N GLY A 514 26.62 -1.39 -1.88
CA GLY A 514 27.73 -2.18 -2.45
C GLY A 514 28.35 -1.54 -3.68
N LEU A 515 27.52 -0.95 -4.54
CA LEU A 515 27.95 -0.26 -5.76
C LEU A 515 28.72 1.03 -5.46
N VAL A 516 28.23 1.85 -4.51
CA VAL A 516 28.83 3.14 -4.15
C VAL A 516 30.18 2.97 -3.44
N THR A 517 30.35 1.95 -2.63
CA THR A 517 31.60 1.70 -1.89
C THR A 517 32.69 1.04 -2.74
N GLY A 518 32.39 0.64 -3.97
CA GLY A 518 33.36 -0.01 -4.86
C GLY A 518 33.83 -1.38 -4.35
N HIS A 519 33.19 -1.90 -3.32
CA HIS A 519 33.55 -3.20 -2.72
C HIS A 519 32.84 -4.31 -3.49
N LEU A 520 33.47 -4.80 -4.55
CA LEU A 520 33.15 -6.09 -5.20
C LEU A 520 33.45 -7.29 -4.26
N VAL A 521 33.14 -7.15 -2.98
CA VAL A 521 33.43 -8.20 -2.00
C VAL A 521 32.14 -8.99 -1.73
N ALA A 522 32.28 -10.26 -1.44
CA ALA A 522 31.20 -11.22 -1.14
C ALA A 522 30.21 -10.80 -0.01
N LYS A 523 30.37 -9.61 0.57
CA LYS A 523 29.51 -9.01 1.60
C LYS A 523 28.78 -7.73 1.13
N ALA A 524 28.68 -7.50 -0.17
CA ALA A 524 28.11 -6.27 -0.71
C ALA A 524 26.58 -6.31 -0.87
N VAL A 525 25.93 -7.39 -0.47
CA VAL A 525 24.50 -7.60 -0.67
C VAL A 525 23.86 -8.11 0.62
N ASP A 526 22.78 -7.46 1.02
CA ASP A 526 21.91 -7.84 2.15
C ASP A 526 20.71 -8.60 1.59
N VAL A 527 20.57 -9.89 1.92
CA VAL A 527 19.61 -10.80 1.27
C VAL A 527 18.77 -11.52 2.31
N LEU A 528 17.48 -11.27 2.27
CA LEU A 528 16.48 -11.95 3.09
C LEU A 528 15.89 -13.15 2.32
N ASN A 529 16.13 -14.34 2.78
CA ASN A 529 15.49 -15.56 2.28
C ASN A 529 14.44 -16.02 3.29
N SER A 530 13.19 -16.13 2.87
CA SER A 530 12.08 -16.47 3.74
C SER A 530 11.32 -17.69 3.21
N ILE A 531 10.91 -18.55 4.11
CA ILE A 531 9.95 -19.60 3.86
C ILE A 531 8.80 -19.45 4.86
N GLY A 532 7.58 -19.59 4.40
CA GLY A 532 6.43 -19.46 5.28
C GLY A 532 5.23 -20.28 4.88
N ALA A 533 4.35 -20.41 5.86
CA ALA A 533 3.05 -21.03 5.71
C ALA A 533 1.99 -20.18 6.40
N GLU A 534 0.86 -20.01 5.73
CA GLU A 534 -0.33 -19.39 6.29
C GLU A 534 -1.51 -20.36 6.18
N ALA A 535 -2.32 -20.47 7.22
CA ALA A 535 -3.52 -21.28 7.20
C ALA A 535 -4.68 -20.53 7.86
N THR A 536 -5.84 -20.53 7.20
CA THR A 536 -7.10 -20.08 7.77
C THR A 536 -8.01 -21.27 8.01
N ARG A 537 -8.60 -21.37 9.19
CA ARG A 537 -9.59 -22.38 9.54
C ARG A 537 -10.89 -21.75 10.02
N PHE A 538 -12.01 -22.25 9.53
CA PHE A 538 -13.34 -21.84 9.95
C PHE A 538 -13.86 -22.71 11.10
N PHE A 539 -14.12 -22.09 12.25
CA PHE A 539 -14.67 -22.72 13.45
C PHE A 539 -16.05 -22.10 13.78
N GLY A 540 -17.10 -22.61 13.15
CA GLY A 540 -18.44 -22.01 13.31
C GLY A 540 -18.43 -20.52 12.94
N PRO A 541 -18.70 -19.62 13.91
CA PRO A 541 -18.72 -18.18 13.68
C PRO A 541 -17.31 -17.55 13.67
N LEU A 542 -16.25 -18.30 13.89
CA LEU A 542 -14.89 -17.76 13.94
C LEU A 542 -14.07 -18.18 12.72
N ASP A 543 -13.29 -17.24 12.20
CA ASP A 543 -12.19 -17.50 11.29
C ASP A 543 -10.89 -17.29 12.06
N VAL A 544 -10.08 -18.33 12.12
CA VAL A 544 -8.77 -18.29 12.77
C VAL A 544 -7.70 -18.44 11.67
N THR A 545 -6.81 -17.46 11.59
CA THR A 545 -5.69 -17.45 10.64
C THR A 545 -4.39 -17.47 11.41
N GLY A 546 -3.50 -18.38 11.07
CA GLY A 546 -2.13 -18.44 11.58
C GLY A 546 -1.13 -18.34 10.44
N ARG A 547 -0.05 -17.57 10.61
CA ARG A 547 1.09 -17.49 9.69
C ARG A 547 2.39 -17.72 10.46
N VAL A 548 3.29 -18.47 9.88
CA VAL A 548 4.67 -18.61 10.35
C VAL A 548 5.59 -18.31 9.19
N THR A 549 6.56 -17.43 9.40
CA THR A 549 7.60 -17.09 8.44
C THR A 549 8.94 -17.22 9.12
N LEU A 550 9.82 -18.04 8.53
CA LEU A 550 11.21 -18.17 8.94
C LEU A 550 12.07 -17.44 7.92
N THR A 551 12.88 -16.52 8.38
CA THR A 551 13.74 -15.69 7.54
C THR A 551 15.18 -15.89 7.93
N GLN A 552 16.05 -16.13 6.94
CA GLN A 552 17.49 -16.02 7.06
C GLN A 552 17.93 -14.76 6.32
N ASP A 553 18.37 -13.77 7.07
CA ASP A 553 18.91 -12.52 6.57
C ASP A 553 20.45 -12.68 6.46
N ILE A 554 20.93 -12.81 5.23
CA ILE A 554 22.35 -13.03 4.92
C ILE A 554 23.01 -11.66 4.78
N ASN A 555 24.10 -11.46 5.49
CA ASN A 555 24.85 -10.20 5.57
C ASN A 555 23.98 -9.02 6.01
N ARG A 556 23.06 -9.22 6.94
CA ARG A 556 22.22 -8.15 7.48
C ARG A 556 23.05 -6.91 7.82
N PHE A 557 22.67 -5.79 7.17
CA PHE A 557 23.40 -4.53 7.31
C PHE A 557 24.90 -4.64 6.99
N PHE A 558 25.31 -5.59 6.17
CA PHE A 558 26.71 -5.92 5.79
C PHE A 558 27.57 -6.37 6.97
N LEU A 559 26.96 -6.89 8.04
CA LEU A 559 27.65 -7.29 9.27
C LEU A 559 27.64 -8.80 9.49
N ALA A 560 26.47 -9.41 9.57
CA ALA A 560 26.33 -10.83 9.97
C ALA A 560 25.05 -11.45 9.42
N ASP A 561 25.05 -12.78 9.37
CA ASP A 561 23.85 -13.56 9.09
C ASP A 561 22.97 -13.62 10.33
N VAL A 562 21.68 -13.27 10.18
CA VAL A 562 20.74 -13.18 11.30
C VAL A 562 19.45 -13.93 10.98
N PRO A 563 19.09 -14.99 11.71
CA PRO A 563 17.78 -15.61 11.56
C PRO A 563 16.71 -14.80 12.27
N ASN A 564 15.49 -14.82 11.74
CA ASN A 564 14.30 -14.28 12.41
C ASN A 564 13.10 -15.23 12.21
N ALA A 565 12.21 -15.26 13.18
CA ALA A 565 10.92 -15.93 13.05
C ALA A 565 9.80 -14.92 13.31
N ASN A 566 8.87 -14.84 12.37
CA ASN A 566 7.64 -14.07 12.47
C ASN A 566 6.46 -15.03 12.61
N PHE A 567 5.60 -14.77 13.60
CA PHE A 567 4.36 -15.49 13.84
C PHE A 567 3.20 -14.51 13.78
N MET A 568 2.10 -14.88 13.15
CA MET A 568 0.86 -14.13 13.16
C MET A 568 -0.30 -15.02 13.56
N LEU A 569 -1.17 -14.52 14.41
CA LEU A 569 -2.45 -15.12 14.76
C LEU A 569 -3.56 -14.07 14.60
N GLY A 570 -4.48 -14.33 13.69
CA GLY A 570 -5.65 -13.51 13.46
C GLY A 570 -6.94 -14.27 13.86
N ILE A 571 -7.81 -13.61 14.59
CA ILE A 571 -9.14 -14.12 14.93
C ILE A 571 -10.16 -13.12 14.44
N ARG A 572 -11.09 -13.56 13.61
CA ARG A 572 -12.20 -12.77 13.10
C ARG A 572 -13.52 -13.46 13.46
N GLN A 573 -14.45 -12.69 13.98
CA GLN A 573 -15.78 -13.18 14.31
C GLN A 573 -16.71 -13.01 13.08
N ASN A 574 -17.32 -14.10 12.63
CA ASN A 574 -18.41 -14.08 11.64
C ASN A 574 -19.71 -14.33 12.39
N PHE A 575 -20.75 -13.54 12.12
CA PHE A 575 -22.06 -13.68 12.73
C PHE A 575 -22.99 -14.55 11.90
#